data_0d76c69f47cb704b63ed958f665294d7
#
_entry.id   0d76c69f47cb704b63ed958f665294d7
#
_cell.length_a   1.000
_cell.length_b   1.000
_cell.length_c   1.000
_cell.angle_alpha   90.00
_cell.angle_beta   90.00
_cell.angle_gamma   90.00
#
_symmetry.space_group_name_H-M   'P 1'
#
loop_
_entity.id
_entity.type
_entity.pdbx_description
1 polymer ?
#
loop_
_entity_poly.entity_id
_entity_poly.type
_entity_poly.pdbx_seq_one_letter_code
_entity_poly.pdbx_strand_id
1 'polypeptide(L)'
;MVEALKSGKYQTLRCNFPNGDMVGHTGSFRAATMAIEAVDIGLARLLPVIDALGGVAIITADHGNADEMYEIDKKTGMPKVNKDGSFKAKTSHTLNKVPCILYDNVTGGKLGLKEGDWGLSNIAATTANLLGLEKHEAWDDSMLIIK
;
A
#
# COMPACT_ATOMS: atom_id res chain seq x y z
N MET A 1 7.44 14.31 -5.76
CA MET A 1 6.41 14.33 -4.68
C MET A 1 6.71 15.41 -3.64
N VAL A 2 7.84 15.40 -2.94
CA VAL A 2 8.18 16.40 -1.88
C VAL A 2 7.98 17.86 -2.36
N GLU A 3 8.52 18.21 -3.52
CA GLU A 3 8.34 19.56 -4.08
C GLU A 3 6.88 19.90 -4.39
N ALA A 4 6.11 18.93 -4.86
CA ALA A 4 4.69 19.13 -5.12
C ALA A 4 3.91 19.34 -3.81
N LEU A 5 4.21 18.58 -2.75
CA LEU A 5 3.64 18.79 -1.41
C LEU A 5 3.95 20.20 -0.90
N LYS A 6 5.22 20.60 -0.92
CA LYS A 6 5.67 21.93 -0.44
C LYS A 6 5.15 23.11 -1.25
N SER A 7 4.74 22.87 -2.50
CA SER A 7 4.24 23.96 -3.37
C SER A 7 2.93 24.59 -2.91
N GLY A 8 2.15 23.91 -2.06
CA GLY A 8 0.82 24.33 -1.63
C GLY A 8 -0.24 24.41 -2.75
N LYS A 9 0.09 23.91 -3.95
CA LYS A 9 -0.82 23.99 -5.12
C LYS A 9 -1.88 22.89 -5.13
N TYR A 10 -1.67 21.82 -4.37
CA TYR A 10 -2.51 20.62 -4.43
C TYR A 10 -3.01 20.25 -3.06
N GLN A 11 -4.30 19.97 -2.95
CA GLN A 11 -4.92 19.47 -1.71
C GLN A 11 -4.76 17.96 -1.57
N THR A 12 -4.62 17.25 -2.69
CA THR A 12 -4.37 15.82 -2.73
C THR A 12 -3.34 15.46 -3.78
N LEU A 13 -2.51 14.48 -3.48
CA LEU A 13 -1.46 13.99 -4.34
C LEU A 13 -1.44 12.47 -4.26
N ARG A 14 -1.21 11.84 -5.40
CA ARG A 14 -1.03 10.39 -5.48
C ARG A 14 0.31 10.08 -6.15
N CYS A 15 1.05 9.14 -5.61
CA CYS A 15 2.21 8.55 -6.29
C CYS A 15 2.16 7.03 -6.22
N ASN A 16 2.84 6.39 -7.14
CA ASN A 16 3.08 4.97 -7.15
C ASN A 16 4.58 4.71 -6.96
N PHE A 17 4.89 3.69 -6.14
CA PHE A 17 6.20 3.10 -6.01
C PHE A 17 6.16 1.71 -6.64
N PRO A 18 6.57 1.54 -7.91
CA PRO A 18 6.44 0.26 -8.61
C PRO A 18 7.50 -0.78 -8.20
N ASN A 19 8.34 -0.45 -7.24
CA ASN A 19 9.52 -1.23 -6.85
C ASN A 19 9.17 -2.68 -6.48
N GLY A 20 8.18 -2.88 -5.61
CA GLY A 20 7.79 -4.21 -5.12
C GLY A 20 7.26 -5.10 -6.23
N ASP A 21 6.42 -4.54 -7.11
CA ASP A 21 5.85 -5.27 -8.24
C ASP A 21 6.91 -5.58 -9.30
N MET A 22 7.57 -4.55 -9.83
CA MET A 22 8.55 -4.71 -10.92
C MET A 22 9.69 -5.64 -10.55
N VAL A 23 10.20 -5.54 -9.32
CA VAL A 23 11.30 -6.39 -8.87
C VAL A 23 10.80 -7.76 -8.41
N GLY A 24 9.60 -7.85 -7.86
CA GLY A 24 8.94 -9.10 -7.50
C GLY A 24 8.81 -10.05 -8.70
N HIS A 25 8.52 -9.53 -9.88
CA HIS A 25 8.47 -10.30 -11.13
C HIS A 25 9.78 -10.97 -11.52
N THR A 26 10.91 -10.57 -10.95
CA THR A 26 12.21 -11.24 -11.18
C THR A 26 12.33 -12.59 -10.48
N GLY A 27 11.48 -12.86 -9.48
CA GLY A 27 11.56 -14.04 -8.63
C GLY A 27 12.75 -14.04 -7.66
N SER A 28 13.53 -12.96 -7.61
CA SER A 28 14.64 -12.80 -6.69
C SER A 28 14.18 -12.23 -5.35
N PHE A 29 14.07 -13.05 -4.33
CA PHE A 29 13.68 -12.64 -2.98
C PHE A 29 14.56 -11.50 -2.45
N ARG A 30 15.90 -11.65 -2.59
CA ARG A 30 16.85 -10.62 -2.14
C ARG A 30 16.63 -9.28 -2.85
N ALA A 31 16.42 -9.30 -4.16
CA ALA A 31 16.18 -8.08 -4.93
C ALA A 31 14.84 -7.45 -4.54
N ALA A 32 13.79 -8.25 -4.34
CA ALA A 32 12.48 -7.76 -3.89
C ALA A 32 12.57 -7.13 -2.49
N THR A 33 13.33 -7.73 -1.56
CA THR A 33 13.58 -7.13 -0.23
C THR A 33 14.20 -5.74 -0.37
N MET A 34 15.28 -5.61 -1.15
CA MET A 34 15.93 -4.30 -1.38
C MET A 34 14.98 -3.29 -2.04
N ALA A 35 14.10 -3.75 -2.91
CA ALA A 35 13.10 -2.91 -3.57
C ALA A 35 12.08 -2.36 -2.58
N ILE A 36 11.62 -3.17 -1.63
CA ILE A 36 10.70 -2.74 -0.55
C ILE A 36 11.42 -1.80 0.44
N GLU A 37 12.67 -2.09 0.82
CA GLU A 37 13.49 -1.17 1.63
C GLU A 37 13.62 0.21 0.98
N ALA A 38 13.76 0.26 -0.34
CA ALA A 38 13.79 1.54 -1.08
C ALA A 38 12.45 2.29 -1.01
N VAL A 39 11.31 1.59 -0.99
CA VAL A 39 9.99 2.19 -0.75
C VAL A 39 9.91 2.77 0.66
N ASP A 40 10.37 2.03 1.67
CA ASP A 40 10.40 2.48 3.07
C ASP A 40 11.22 3.76 3.23
N ILE A 41 12.41 3.83 2.63
CA ILE A 41 13.24 5.05 2.56
C ILE A 41 12.48 6.20 1.88
N GLY A 42 11.73 5.91 0.82
CA GLY A 42 10.88 6.89 0.14
C GLY A 42 9.81 7.44 1.06
N LEU A 43 9.12 6.58 1.81
CA LEU A 43 8.11 6.96 2.80
C LEU A 43 8.72 7.75 3.95
N ALA A 44 9.89 7.35 4.47
CA ALA A 44 10.61 8.07 5.53
C ALA A 44 10.97 9.53 5.13
N ARG A 45 11.05 9.83 3.83
CA ARG A 45 11.22 11.20 3.32
C ARG A 45 9.91 11.95 3.14
N LEU A 46 8.82 11.26 2.87
CA LEU A 46 7.51 11.88 2.59
C LEU A 46 6.73 12.19 3.87
N LEU A 47 6.67 11.23 4.81
CA LEU A 47 5.83 11.32 6.00
C LEU A 47 6.13 12.56 6.86
N PRO A 48 7.39 12.92 7.15
CA PRO A 48 7.69 14.16 7.89
C PRO A 48 7.25 15.45 7.18
N VAL A 49 7.23 15.43 5.85
CA VAL A 49 6.74 16.58 5.06
C VAL A 49 5.22 16.67 5.14
N ILE A 50 4.52 15.54 5.10
CA ILE A 50 3.07 15.46 5.27
C ILE A 50 2.68 15.96 6.66
N ASP A 51 3.37 15.53 7.71
CA ASP A 51 3.16 16.01 9.08
C ASP A 51 3.34 17.53 9.21
N ALA A 52 4.44 18.05 8.66
CA ALA A 52 4.74 19.47 8.71
C ALA A 52 3.71 20.34 7.97
N LEU A 53 2.96 19.77 7.04
CA LEU A 53 1.90 20.43 6.29
C LEU A 53 0.50 20.19 6.89
N GLY A 54 0.39 19.48 8.00
CA GLY A 54 -0.88 19.12 8.62
C GLY A 54 -1.70 18.15 7.78
N GLY A 55 -1.03 17.32 6.99
CA GLY A 55 -1.66 16.34 6.09
C GLY A 55 -1.80 14.96 6.70
N VAL A 56 -2.56 14.11 6.01
CA VAL A 56 -2.70 12.68 6.29
C VAL A 56 -2.37 11.88 5.03
N ALA A 57 -2.04 10.60 5.16
CA ALA A 57 -1.78 9.74 4.02
C ALA A 57 -2.50 8.40 4.12
N ILE A 58 -2.97 7.90 2.98
CA ILE A 58 -3.35 6.50 2.80
C ILE A 58 -2.19 5.80 2.08
N ILE A 59 -1.66 4.74 2.69
CA ILE A 59 -0.59 3.91 2.15
C ILE A 59 -1.18 2.53 1.90
N THR A 60 -1.19 2.10 0.65
CA THR A 60 -1.75 0.80 0.26
C THR A 60 -1.03 0.26 -0.98
N ALA A 61 -1.40 -0.94 -1.41
CA ALA A 61 -1.00 -1.52 -2.69
C ALA A 61 -2.23 -1.84 -3.53
N ASP A 62 -2.06 -1.94 -4.84
CA ASP A 62 -3.13 -2.28 -5.79
C ASP A 62 -3.27 -3.80 -5.99
N HIS A 63 -2.25 -4.57 -5.65
CA HIS A 63 -2.23 -6.04 -5.61
C HIS A 63 -1.04 -6.54 -4.82
N GLY A 64 -1.01 -7.82 -4.50
CA GLY A 64 0.16 -8.50 -3.97
C GLY A 64 1.09 -8.99 -5.07
N ASN A 65 2.38 -9.09 -4.77
CA ASN A 65 3.44 -9.68 -5.58
C ASN A 65 4.59 -10.11 -4.67
N ALA A 66 5.35 -9.16 -4.13
CA ALA A 66 6.51 -9.42 -3.26
C ALA A 66 6.15 -10.02 -1.88
N ASP A 67 4.87 -10.08 -1.55
CA ASP A 67 4.33 -10.72 -0.35
C ASP A 67 4.44 -12.26 -0.41
N GLU A 68 4.51 -12.84 -1.61
CA GLU A 68 4.63 -14.29 -1.82
C GLU A 68 5.60 -14.59 -2.97
N MET A 69 6.88 -14.72 -2.64
CA MET A 69 7.97 -14.88 -3.61
C MET A 69 8.24 -16.33 -4.03
N TYR A 70 7.58 -17.32 -3.41
CA TYR A 70 7.74 -18.73 -3.72
C TYR A 70 6.42 -19.42 -4.00
N GLU A 71 6.40 -20.37 -4.95
CA GLU A 71 5.24 -21.22 -5.15
C GLU A 71 5.04 -22.15 -3.93
N ILE A 72 3.85 -22.11 -3.36
CA ILE A 72 3.49 -22.96 -2.22
C ILE A 72 2.80 -24.25 -2.70
N ASP A 73 3.21 -25.39 -2.17
CA ASP A 73 2.47 -26.62 -2.32
C ASP A 73 1.23 -26.60 -1.42
N LYS A 74 0.06 -26.62 -2.06
CA LYS A 74 -1.24 -26.51 -1.34
C LYS A 74 -1.52 -27.67 -0.38
N LYS A 75 -0.84 -28.83 -0.53
CA LYS A 75 -1.03 -29.99 0.35
C LYS A 75 -0.20 -29.90 1.61
N THR A 76 1.02 -29.40 1.49
CA THR A 76 1.99 -29.34 2.59
C THR A 76 2.12 -27.98 3.24
N GLY A 77 1.68 -26.90 2.56
CA GLY A 77 1.89 -25.52 2.99
C GLY A 77 3.34 -25.05 2.88
N MET A 78 4.23 -25.85 2.28
CA MET A 78 5.65 -25.55 2.15
C MET A 78 5.99 -25.01 0.77
N PRO A 79 7.07 -24.21 0.62
CA PRO A 79 7.58 -23.81 -0.68
C PRO A 79 7.94 -25.03 -1.54
N LYS A 80 7.55 -25.01 -2.80
CA LYS A 80 7.97 -26.02 -3.78
C LYS A 80 9.46 -25.92 -4.04
N VAL A 81 10.10 -27.06 -4.25
CA VAL A 81 11.54 -27.19 -4.48
C VAL A 81 11.81 -27.63 -5.92
N ASN A 82 12.75 -26.98 -6.56
CA ASN A 82 13.29 -27.34 -7.87
C ASN A 82 14.19 -28.58 -7.78
N LYS A 83 14.57 -29.15 -8.94
CA LYS A 83 15.47 -30.31 -8.98
C LYS A 83 16.87 -30.06 -8.39
N ASP A 84 17.31 -28.82 -8.36
CA ASP A 84 18.58 -28.36 -7.81
C ASP A 84 18.53 -28.03 -6.31
N GLY A 85 17.38 -28.24 -5.67
CA GLY A 85 17.18 -27.96 -4.24
C GLY A 85 16.80 -26.50 -3.93
N SER A 86 16.77 -25.60 -4.89
CA SER A 86 16.30 -24.22 -4.70
C SER A 86 14.78 -24.16 -4.58
N PHE A 87 14.25 -23.12 -3.90
CA PHE A 87 12.82 -22.86 -3.89
C PHE A 87 12.33 -22.35 -5.25
N LYS A 88 11.18 -22.86 -5.67
CA LYS A 88 10.55 -22.43 -6.93
C LYS A 88 10.00 -21.03 -6.79
N ALA A 89 10.58 -20.07 -7.51
CA ALA A 89 10.14 -18.69 -7.50
C ALA A 89 8.71 -18.52 -8.04
N LYS A 90 7.92 -17.66 -7.40
CA LYS A 90 6.66 -17.15 -7.90
C LYS A 90 6.91 -15.74 -8.43
N THR A 91 6.50 -15.47 -9.64
CA THR A 91 6.73 -14.20 -10.36
C THR A 91 5.44 -13.55 -10.81
N SER A 92 4.30 -14.00 -10.30
CA SER A 92 2.97 -13.49 -10.65
C SER A 92 2.35 -12.74 -9.46
N HIS A 93 1.40 -11.87 -9.76
CA HIS A 93 0.60 -11.23 -8.73
C HIS A 93 -0.12 -12.24 -7.85
N THR A 94 -0.48 -11.83 -6.63
CA THR A 94 -1.27 -12.60 -5.69
C THR A 94 -2.64 -11.94 -5.48
N LEU A 95 -3.59 -12.74 -4.99
CA LEU A 95 -4.88 -12.26 -4.51
C LEU A 95 -4.87 -12.08 -2.99
N ASN A 96 -3.70 -12.07 -2.37
CA ASN A 96 -3.56 -11.85 -0.95
C ASN A 96 -4.02 -10.43 -0.58
N LYS A 97 -4.47 -10.28 0.65
CA LYS A 97 -4.83 -8.96 1.18
C LYS A 97 -3.60 -8.06 1.19
N VAL A 98 -3.78 -6.83 0.76
CA VAL A 98 -2.74 -5.79 0.77
C VAL A 98 -2.88 -4.91 2.02
N PRO A 99 -1.80 -4.30 2.51
CA PRO A 99 -1.90 -3.36 3.62
C PRO A 99 -2.73 -2.14 3.22
N CYS A 100 -3.49 -1.61 4.18
CA CYS A 100 -4.13 -0.30 4.07
C CYS A 100 -3.90 0.46 5.37
N ILE A 101 -3.06 1.47 5.31
CA ILE A 101 -2.62 2.25 6.46
C ILE A 101 -3.12 3.67 6.30
N LEU A 102 -3.88 4.15 7.28
CA LEU A 102 -4.19 5.57 7.43
C LEU A 102 -3.13 6.17 8.36
N TYR A 103 -2.22 6.96 7.80
CA TYR A 103 -1.19 7.68 8.53
C TYR A 103 -1.73 9.06 8.92
N ASP A 104 -1.86 9.28 10.23
CA ASP A 104 -2.39 10.51 10.81
C ASP A 104 -1.67 10.84 12.12
N ASN A 105 -0.78 11.83 12.07
CA ASN A 105 -0.10 12.40 13.24
C ASN A 105 -0.61 13.79 13.63
N VAL A 106 -1.64 14.30 12.94
CA VAL A 106 -2.06 15.70 13.07
C VAL A 106 -3.41 15.87 13.75
N THR A 107 -4.31 14.90 13.63
CA THR A 107 -5.66 15.01 14.22
C THR A 107 -5.73 14.53 15.67
N GLY A 108 -4.64 13.98 16.22
CA GLY A 108 -4.62 13.40 17.55
C GLY A 108 -5.43 12.11 17.68
N GLY A 109 -5.50 11.32 16.61
CA GLY A 109 -6.20 10.04 16.57
C GLY A 109 -7.70 10.14 16.35
N LYS A 110 -8.18 11.29 15.88
CA LYS A 110 -9.60 11.47 15.53
C LYS A 110 -10.01 10.71 14.28
N LEU A 111 -9.07 10.46 13.37
CA LEU A 111 -9.31 9.66 12.19
C LEU A 111 -8.98 8.18 12.46
N GLY A 112 -9.69 7.29 11.79
CA GLY A 112 -9.44 5.85 11.84
C GLY A 112 -10.07 5.14 10.65
N LEU A 113 -9.76 3.87 10.51
CA LEU A 113 -10.41 2.98 9.54
C LEU A 113 -11.38 2.04 10.26
N LYS A 114 -12.53 1.81 9.67
CA LYS A 114 -13.53 0.83 10.13
C LYS A 114 -12.93 -0.57 10.04
N GLU A 115 -13.20 -1.39 11.04
CA GLU A 115 -12.97 -2.83 10.94
C GLU A 115 -13.94 -3.45 9.93
N GLY A 116 -13.48 -4.46 9.20
CA GLY A 116 -14.31 -5.15 8.22
C GLY A 116 -13.49 -5.76 7.09
N ASP A 117 -14.19 -6.34 6.14
CA ASP A 117 -13.60 -6.88 4.91
C ASP A 117 -13.76 -5.85 3.78
N TRP A 118 -12.73 -5.06 3.61
CA TRP A 118 -12.68 -3.94 2.68
C TRP A 118 -11.82 -4.27 1.47
N GLY A 119 -12.14 -3.64 0.34
CA GLY A 119 -11.40 -3.79 -0.92
C GLY A 119 -10.82 -2.47 -1.43
N LEU A 120 -10.10 -2.56 -2.54
CA LEU A 120 -9.51 -1.39 -3.21
C LEU A 120 -10.56 -0.38 -3.69
N SER A 121 -11.77 -0.85 -4.01
CA SER A 121 -12.90 -0.02 -4.41
C SER A 121 -13.34 0.98 -3.33
N ASN A 122 -13.06 0.69 -2.06
CA ASN A 122 -13.39 1.56 -0.94
C ASN A 122 -12.44 2.77 -0.78
N ILE A 123 -11.25 2.74 -1.43
CA ILE A 123 -10.23 3.79 -1.32
C ILE A 123 -10.73 5.13 -1.87
N ALA A 124 -11.49 5.11 -2.97
CA ALA A 124 -12.00 6.33 -3.60
C ALA A 124 -12.93 7.10 -2.64
N ALA A 125 -13.93 6.43 -2.07
CA ALA A 125 -14.85 7.02 -1.13
C ALA A 125 -14.15 7.47 0.17
N THR A 126 -13.18 6.69 0.65
CA THR A 126 -12.39 7.04 1.83
C THR A 126 -11.57 8.31 1.59
N THR A 127 -10.94 8.43 0.41
CA THR A 127 -10.19 9.64 0.03
C THR A 127 -11.12 10.85 -0.10
N ALA A 128 -12.29 10.70 -0.71
CA ALA A 128 -13.28 11.79 -0.81
C ALA A 128 -13.70 12.29 0.58
N ASN A 129 -14.01 11.38 1.49
CA ASN A 129 -14.40 11.76 2.86
C ASN A 129 -13.26 12.43 3.63
N LEU A 130 -12.00 12.02 3.44
CA LEU A 130 -10.84 12.71 4.03
C LEU A 130 -10.70 14.16 3.53
N LEU A 131 -11.15 14.43 2.31
CA LEU A 131 -11.20 15.78 1.72
C LEU A 131 -12.46 16.57 2.12
N GLY A 132 -13.33 16.02 2.97
CA GLY A 132 -14.58 16.63 3.36
C GLY A 132 -15.66 16.58 2.27
N LEU A 133 -15.49 15.72 1.27
CA LEU A 133 -16.43 15.53 0.18
C LEU A 133 -17.32 14.30 0.45
N GLU A 134 -18.55 14.33 0.00
CA GLU A 134 -19.40 13.15 -0.02
C GLU A 134 -18.95 12.18 -1.12
N LYS A 135 -19.13 10.86 -0.87
CA LYS A 135 -18.87 9.85 -1.89
C LYS A 135 -19.90 9.94 -3.01
N HIS A 136 -19.50 9.62 -4.22
CA HIS A 136 -20.44 9.41 -5.32
C HIS A 136 -21.32 8.17 -5.06
N GLU A 137 -22.58 8.21 -5.46
CA GLU A 137 -23.56 7.13 -5.23
C GLU A 137 -23.14 5.78 -5.81
N ALA A 138 -22.41 5.77 -6.94
CA ALA A 138 -21.92 4.57 -7.59
C ALA A 138 -20.65 3.98 -6.95
N TRP A 139 -20.09 4.60 -5.92
CA TRP A 139 -18.88 4.11 -5.25
C TRP A 139 -19.25 3.24 -4.04
N ASP A 140 -18.38 2.30 -3.74
CA ASP A 140 -18.45 1.53 -2.51
C ASP A 140 -18.26 2.43 -1.28
N ASP A 141 -18.61 1.92 -0.11
CA ASP A 141 -18.60 2.71 1.12
C ASP A 141 -17.19 3.11 1.55
N SER A 142 -17.12 4.24 2.22
CA SER A 142 -15.89 4.73 2.86
C SER A 142 -15.55 3.92 4.10
N MET A 143 -14.26 3.63 4.25
CA MET A 143 -13.69 3.01 5.44
C MET A 143 -13.43 4.02 6.58
N LEU A 144 -13.56 5.33 6.32
CA LEU A 144 -13.20 6.36 7.29
C LEU A 144 -14.11 6.34 8.51
N ILE A 145 -13.51 6.44 9.70
CA ILE A 145 -14.15 6.80 10.96
C ILE A 145 -13.63 8.16 11.40
N ILE A 146 -14.52 9.04 11.80
CA ILE A 146 -14.19 10.26 12.54
C ILE A 146 -14.70 10.05 13.97
N LYS A 147 -13.79 10.07 14.95
CA LYS A 147 -14.05 9.86 16.38
C LYS A 147 -14.38 11.15 17.08
#